data_8c5d9668bd55690c4a483093a1059b48
#
_entry.id   8c5d9668bd55690c4a483093a1059b48
#
_cell.length_a   1.000
_cell.length_b   1.000
_cell.length_c   1.000
_cell.angle_alpha   90.00
_cell.angle_beta   90.00
_cell.angle_gamma   90.00
#
_symmetry.space_group_name_H-M   'P 1'
#
loop_
_entity.id
_entity.type
_entity.pdbx_description
1 polymer ?
#
loop_
_entity_poly.entity_id
_entity_poly.type
_entity_poly.pdbx_seq_one_letter_code
_entity_poly.pdbx_strand_id
1 'polypeptide(L)'
;MSKPRELWWGYVKNVVRTYPELEQELKELRRTKVTPNYNATGGSGGPSKTTENAALRELEPKKQKRYDAVEAALRKTRRFRDGSSRCRLIDLVYFRKSHTLQGAADSCHVSFGTAKIWNQNFLRLVASELDLL
;
A
#
# COMPACT_ATOMS: atom_id res chain seq x y z
N MET A 1 -23.57 22.66 -0.33
CA MET A 1 -22.88 22.27 -1.37
C MET A 1 -21.77 21.40 -0.99
N SER A 2 -21.58 20.49 -1.72
CA SER A 2 -20.59 19.63 -1.38
C SER A 2 -19.33 20.28 -1.64
N LYS A 3 -18.40 20.12 -0.79
CA LYS A 3 -17.16 20.56 -0.99
C LYS A 3 -16.56 19.81 -2.07
N PRO A 4 -15.88 20.45 -2.89
CA PRO A 4 -15.24 19.76 -3.98
C PRO A 4 -14.25 18.80 -3.40
N ARG A 5 -14.03 17.71 -4.06
CA ARG A 5 -13.06 16.78 -3.64
C ARG A 5 -11.72 17.41 -3.73
N GLU A 6 -10.89 17.08 -2.78
CA GLU A 6 -9.56 17.62 -2.79
C GLU A 6 -8.83 17.08 -3.99
N LEU A 7 -7.92 17.84 -4.50
CA LEU A 7 -7.18 17.46 -5.71
C LEU A 7 -6.45 16.14 -5.52
N TRP A 8 -6.03 15.84 -4.31
CA TRP A 8 -5.31 14.61 -4.04
C TRP A 8 -6.17 13.35 -4.03
N TRP A 9 -7.49 13.53 -3.98
CA TRP A 9 -8.40 12.40 -3.78
C TRP A 9 -8.20 11.25 -4.76
N GLY A 10 -8.22 11.56 -6.03
CA GLY A 10 -8.04 10.56 -7.08
C GLY A 10 -6.67 9.94 -7.04
N TYR A 11 -5.66 10.74 -6.77
CA TYR A 11 -4.29 10.29 -6.71
C TYR A 11 -4.14 9.30 -5.55
N VAL A 12 -4.67 9.63 -4.39
CA VAL A 12 -4.57 8.77 -3.21
C VAL A 12 -5.30 7.46 -3.43
N LYS A 13 -6.48 7.50 -4.05
CA LYS A 13 -7.21 6.27 -4.36
C LYS A 13 -6.35 5.36 -5.25
N ASN A 14 -5.67 5.94 -6.19
CA ASN A 14 -4.82 5.19 -7.09
C ASN A 14 -3.63 4.61 -6.33
N VAL A 15 -3.04 5.36 -5.42
CA VAL A 15 -1.95 4.89 -4.61
C VAL A 15 -2.39 3.67 -3.79
N VAL A 16 -3.56 3.74 -3.20
CA VAL A 16 -4.08 2.64 -2.40
C VAL A 16 -4.33 1.41 -3.27
N ARG A 17 -4.87 1.62 -4.46
CA ARG A 17 -5.14 0.51 -5.38
C ARG A 17 -3.89 -0.19 -5.85
N THR A 18 -2.77 0.52 -5.94
CA THR A 18 -1.53 -0.07 -6.43
C THR A 18 -0.72 -0.69 -5.31
N TYR A 19 -1.14 -0.54 -4.07
CA TYR A 19 -0.43 -1.08 -2.92
C TYR A 19 -0.13 -2.58 -3.06
N PRO A 20 -1.06 -3.44 -3.45
CA PRO A 20 -0.76 -4.87 -3.59
C PRO A 20 0.32 -5.14 -4.62
N GLU A 21 0.36 -4.35 -5.66
CA GLU A 21 1.36 -4.51 -6.71
C GLU A 21 2.73 -4.10 -6.19
N LEU A 22 2.79 -3.05 -5.40
CA LEU A 22 4.03 -2.60 -4.80
C LEU A 22 4.52 -3.62 -3.78
N GLU A 23 3.61 -4.22 -3.05
CA GLU A 23 3.95 -5.25 -2.08
C GLU A 23 4.54 -6.45 -2.79
N GLN A 24 3.96 -6.85 -3.90
CA GLN A 24 4.43 -7.96 -4.68
C GLN A 24 5.82 -7.64 -5.27
N GLU A 25 5.99 -6.45 -5.77
CA GLU A 25 7.25 -6.01 -6.34
C GLU A 25 8.34 -6.05 -5.27
N LEU A 26 8.03 -5.61 -4.08
CA LEU A 26 8.99 -5.60 -2.99
C LEU A 26 9.37 -7.04 -2.61
N LYS A 27 8.42 -7.94 -2.59
CA LYS A 27 8.68 -9.33 -2.30
C LYS A 27 9.60 -9.95 -3.34
N GLU A 28 9.40 -9.59 -4.58
CA GLU A 28 10.22 -10.09 -5.66
C GLU A 28 11.64 -9.57 -5.58
N LEU A 29 11.81 -8.33 -5.19
CA LEU A 29 13.13 -7.76 -5.02
C LEU A 29 13.86 -8.48 -3.88
N ARG A 30 13.18 -8.80 -2.83
CA ARG A 30 13.78 -9.52 -1.71
C ARG A 30 14.15 -10.93 -2.09
N ARG A 31 13.35 -11.55 -2.91
CA ARG A 31 13.61 -12.89 -3.36
C ARG A 31 14.85 -12.90 -4.25
N THR A 32 14.97 -11.89 -5.08
CA THR A 32 16.10 -11.76 -5.98
C THR A 32 17.37 -11.56 -5.18
N LYS A 33 17.30 -10.94 -4.06
CA LYS A 33 18.46 -10.74 -3.24
C LYS A 33 19.00 -12.06 -2.75
N VAL A 34 18.18 -13.01 -2.50
CA VAL A 34 18.61 -14.28 -1.97
C VAL A 34 19.18 -15.16 -3.04
N THR A 35 18.54 -15.24 -4.13
CA THR A 35 18.97 -16.10 -5.22
C THR A 35 20.36 -15.90 -5.70
N PRO A 36 20.76 -14.73 -5.96
CA PRO A 36 22.06 -14.54 -6.55
C PRO A 36 23.21 -14.97 -5.71
N ASN A 37 23.00 -15.06 -4.47
CA ASN A 37 24.03 -15.45 -3.67
C ASN A 37 24.77 -16.61 -4.09
N TYR A 38 24.16 -17.50 -4.61
CA TYR A 38 24.62 -18.67 -5.06
C TYR A 38 25.55 -18.55 -6.15
N ASN A 39 25.23 -17.75 -7.03
CA ASN A 39 26.00 -17.65 -8.19
C ASN A 39 27.17 -16.80 -7.94
N ALA A 40 27.10 -16.06 -7.00
CA ALA A 40 28.15 -15.12 -6.70
C ALA A 40 29.46 -15.79 -6.62
N THR A 41 29.49 -16.95 -6.33
CA THR A 41 30.68 -17.59 -6.24
C THR A 41 31.45 -17.38 -7.43
N GLY A 42 30.89 -17.56 -8.49
CA GLY A 42 31.63 -17.41 -9.68
C GLY A 42 31.96 -15.99 -9.90
N GLY A 43 31.14 -15.19 -9.46
CA GLY A 43 31.30 -13.85 -9.78
C GLY A 43 32.57 -13.27 -9.45
N SER A 44 33.04 -13.62 -8.43
CA SER A 44 34.23 -13.08 -8.02
C SER A 44 34.24 -11.63 -8.16
N GLY A 45 35.22 -11.08 -8.18
CA GLY A 45 35.44 -9.72 -8.09
C GLY A 45 34.65 -8.71 -8.82
N GLY A 46 34.75 -8.78 -10.07
CA GLY A 46 34.17 -7.77 -10.89
C GLY A 46 32.84 -7.35 -10.45
N PRO A 47 32.03 -8.28 -10.22
CA PRO A 47 30.70 -8.00 -9.91
C PRO A 47 30.42 -7.44 -8.55
N SER A 48 31.41 -7.24 -7.81
CA SER A 48 31.18 -6.79 -6.51
C SER A 48 30.24 -5.59 -6.46
N LYS A 49 30.42 -4.63 -7.31
CA LYS A 49 29.57 -3.50 -7.31
C LYS A 49 28.18 -3.89 -7.72
N THR A 50 28.07 -4.71 -8.68
CA THR A 50 26.80 -5.15 -9.18
C THR A 50 26.10 -5.93 -8.09
N THR A 51 26.84 -6.72 -7.38
CA THR A 51 26.27 -7.51 -6.33
C THR A 51 25.76 -6.62 -5.24
N GLU A 52 26.49 -5.63 -4.95
CA GLU A 52 26.14 -4.68 -3.95
C GLU A 52 24.85 -3.99 -4.33
N ASN A 53 24.73 -3.57 -5.55
CA ASN A 53 23.54 -2.92 -6.03
C ASN A 53 22.35 -3.87 -5.96
N ALA A 54 22.55 -5.11 -6.28
CA ALA A 54 21.49 -6.09 -6.21
C ALA A 54 21.05 -6.30 -4.77
N ALA A 55 21.99 -6.36 -3.88
CA ALA A 55 21.67 -6.55 -2.49
C ALA A 55 20.90 -5.39 -1.91
N LEU A 56 21.13 -4.21 -2.42
CA LEU A 56 20.47 -3.03 -1.94
C LEU A 56 19.24 -2.66 -2.76
N ARG A 57 18.83 -3.58 -3.62
CA ARG A 57 17.71 -3.30 -4.48
C ARG A 57 16.46 -3.01 -3.67
N GLU A 58 15.82 -1.95 -3.98
CA GLU A 58 14.62 -1.52 -3.29
C GLU A 58 13.67 -0.89 -4.28
N LEU A 59 12.47 -0.62 -3.88
CA LEU A 59 11.53 0.06 -4.74
C LEU A 59 12.08 1.46 -5.04
N GLU A 60 11.70 2.02 -6.13
CA GLU A 60 12.06 3.38 -6.46
C GLU A 60 11.60 4.26 -5.33
N PRO A 61 12.30 5.34 -5.02
CA PRO A 61 11.92 6.21 -3.89
C PRO A 61 10.46 6.63 -3.89
N LYS A 62 9.91 6.94 -5.06
CA LYS A 62 8.51 7.34 -5.15
C LYS A 62 7.59 6.18 -4.81
N LYS A 63 7.91 5.00 -5.27
CA LYS A 63 7.10 3.82 -4.99
C LYS A 63 7.23 3.44 -3.52
N GLN A 64 8.43 3.55 -2.99
CA GLN A 64 8.65 3.23 -1.60
C GLN A 64 7.85 4.18 -0.70
N LYS A 65 7.81 5.44 -1.04
CA LYS A 65 7.06 6.43 -0.29
C LYS A 65 5.57 6.09 -0.29
N ARG A 66 5.05 5.69 -1.44
CA ARG A 66 3.64 5.32 -1.56
C ARG A 66 3.34 4.06 -0.74
N TYR A 67 4.22 3.08 -0.83
CA TYR A 67 4.05 1.84 -0.08
C TYR A 67 4.05 2.14 1.42
N ASP A 68 5.00 2.91 1.88
CA ASP A 68 5.14 3.25 3.28
C ASP A 68 3.93 4.04 3.78
N ALA A 69 3.39 4.91 2.94
CA ALA A 69 2.23 5.71 3.31
C ALA A 69 1.02 4.82 3.58
N VAL A 70 0.79 3.84 2.72
CA VAL A 70 -0.35 2.94 2.89
C VAL A 70 -0.11 2.04 4.11
N GLU A 71 1.11 1.57 4.30
CA GLU A 71 1.47 0.75 5.46
C GLU A 71 1.21 1.51 6.76
N ALA A 72 1.64 2.75 6.81
CA ALA A 72 1.45 3.58 7.98
C ALA A 72 -0.04 3.82 8.24
N ALA A 73 -0.80 4.07 7.19
CA ALA A 73 -2.24 4.28 7.31
C ALA A 73 -2.93 3.02 7.82
N LEU A 74 -2.51 1.86 7.35
CA LEU A 74 -3.08 0.60 7.82
C LEU A 74 -2.75 0.37 9.29
N ARG A 75 -1.54 0.65 9.68
CA ARG A 75 -1.15 0.50 11.09
C ARG A 75 -1.99 1.39 11.99
N LYS A 76 -2.20 2.63 11.60
CA LYS A 76 -3.00 3.57 12.36
C LYS A 76 -4.46 3.12 12.41
N THR A 77 -4.96 2.62 11.31
CA THR A 77 -6.34 2.15 11.21
C THR A 77 -6.58 0.97 12.14
N ARG A 78 -5.61 0.07 12.24
CA ARG A 78 -5.74 -1.10 13.11
C ARG A 78 -5.90 -0.74 14.58
N ARG A 79 -5.43 0.43 14.96
CA ARG A 79 -5.51 0.88 16.34
C ARG A 79 -6.88 1.41 16.71
N PHE A 80 -7.72 1.70 15.74
CA PHE A 80 -9.05 2.18 16.00
C PHE A 80 -9.88 1.03 16.59
N ARG A 81 -10.93 1.37 17.28
CA ARG A 81 -11.80 0.42 17.88
C ARG A 81 -12.31 -0.60 16.87
N ASP A 82 -12.71 -0.16 15.71
CA ASP A 82 -13.19 -1.01 14.67
C ASP A 82 -12.13 -1.29 13.66
N GLY A 83 -10.88 -1.32 14.06
CA GLY A 83 -9.75 -1.40 13.16
C GLY A 83 -9.78 -2.59 12.24
N SER A 84 -10.12 -3.77 12.74
CA SER A 84 -10.16 -4.96 11.92
C SER A 84 -11.19 -4.83 10.82
N SER A 85 -12.38 -4.34 11.14
CA SER A 85 -13.44 -4.16 10.15
C SER A 85 -13.09 -3.09 9.13
N ARG A 86 -12.46 -2.03 9.57
CA ARG A 86 -12.03 -0.96 8.67
C ARG A 86 -10.99 -1.49 7.69
N CYS A 87 -10.02 -2.25 8.17
CA CYS A 87 -8.99 -2.81 7.30
C CYS A 87 -9.59 -3.80 6.33
N ARG A 88 -10.58 -4.57 6.76
CA ARG A 88 -11.25 -5.51 5.90
C ARG A 88 -11.98 -4.78 4.77
N LEU A 89 -12.65 -3.68 5.09
CA LEU A 89 -13.35 -2.89 4.10
C LEU A 89 -12.37 -2.40 3.03
N ILE A 90 -11.23 -1.87 3.45
CA ILE A 90 -10.24 -1.35 2.53
C ILE A 90 -9.68 -2.48 1.66
N ASP A 91 -9.43 -3.62 2.25
CA ASP A 91 -8.92 -4.77 1.53
C ASP A 91 -9.91 -5.18 0.44
N LEU A 92 -11.17 -5.28 0.75
CA LEU A 92 -12.18 -5.73 -0.22
C LEU A 92 -12.35 -4.73 -1.36
N VAL A 93 -12.26 -3.48 -1.08
CA VAL A 93 -12.50 -2.45 -2.11
C VAL A 93 -11.26 -2.15 -2.92
N TYR A 94 -10.13 -1.99 -2.28
CA TYR A 94 -8.93 -1.50 -2.95
C TYR A 94 -7.89 -2.56 -3.26
N PHE A 95 -7.71 -3.51 -2.39
CA PHE A 95 -6.65 -4.50 -2.57
C PHE A 95 -7.14 -5.70 -3.36
N ARG A 96 -8.20 -6.32 -2.93
CA ARG A 96 -8.78 -7.44 -3.66
C ARG A 96 -9.63 -6.96 -4.81
N LYS A 97 -10.15 -5.76 -4.71
CA LYS A 97 -11.00 -5.16 -5.74
C LYS A 97 -12.20 -6.06 -6.06
N SER A 98 -12.64 -6.81 -5.07
CA SER A 98 -13.73 -7.76 -5.26
C SER A 98 -15.09 -7.19 -4.94
N HIS A 99 -15.14 -6.05 -4.30
CA HIS A 99 -16.41 -5.46 -3.88
C HIS A 99 -16.46 -3.97 -4.17
N THR A 100 -17.66 -3.48 -4.38
CA THR A 100 -17.88 -2.03 -4.41
C THR A 100 -17.87 -1.61 -2.95
N LEU A 101 -17.86 -0.34 -2.69
CA LEU A 101 -17.91 0.16 -1.32
C LEU A 101 -19.16 -0.33 -0.60
N GLN A 102 -20.30 -0.31 -1.28
CA GLN A 102 -21.52 -0.77 -0.69
C GLN A 102 -21.47 -2.28 -0.41
N GLY A 103 -20.95 -3.04 -1.36
CA GLY A 103 -20.83 -4.48 -1.18
C GLY A 103 -19.89 -4.82 -0.04
N ALA A 104 -18.83 -4.06 0.12
CA ALA A 104 -17.90 -4.26 1.20
C ALA A 104 -18.55 -3.90 2.54
N ALA A 105 -19.38 -2.86 2.55
CA ALA A 105 -20.09 -2.47 3.75
C ALA A 105 -20.99 -3.62 4.21
N ASP A 106 -21.69 -4.22 3.27
CA ASP A 106 -22.56 -5.35 3.57
C ASP A 106 -21.75 -6.52 4.12
N SER A 107 -20.62 -6.77 3.55
CA SER A 107 -19.74 -7.86 3.97
C SER A 107 -19.18 -7.62 5.36
N CYS A 108 -18.97 -6.37 5.72
CA CYS A 108 -18.47 -6.02 7.02
C CYS A 108 -19.57 -5.75 8.04
N HIS A 109 -20.80 -5.91 7.60
CA HIS A 109 -21.99 -5.69 8.46
C HIS A 109 -22.06 -4.26 9.02
N VAL A 110 -21.79 -3.29 8.18
CA VAL A 110 -21.91 -1.89 8.57
C VAL A 110 -22.74 -1.14 7.55
N SER A 111 -23.27 -0.02 7.93
CA SER A 111 -24.07 0.77 7.00
C SER A 111 -23.19 1.37 5.92
N PHE A 112 -23.78 1.70 4.81
CA PHE A 112 -23.05 2.35 3.71
C PHE A 112 -22.48 3.68 4.19
N GLY A 113 -23.23 4.42 5.01
CA GLY A 113 -22.76 5.69 5.56
C GLY A 113 -21.48 5.50 6.39
N THR A 114 -21.47 4.47 7.22
CA THR A 114 -20.29 4.18 8.01
C THR A 114 -19.13 3.80 7.12
N ALA A 115 -19.38 3.00 6.09
CA ALA A 115 -18.35 2.60 5.16
C ALA A 115 -17.75 3.81 4.45
N LYS A 116 -18.58 4.76 4.08
CA LYS A 116 -18.11 5.98 3.42
C LYS A 116 -17.19 6.77 4.35
N ILE A 117 -17.53 6.84 5.61
CA ILE A 117 -16.71 7.56 6.57
C ILE A 117 -15.37 6.83 6.76
N TRP A 118 -15.42 5.53 6.88
CA TRP A 118 -14.20 4.75 7.04
C TRP A 118 -13.28 4.90 5.81
N ASN A 119 -13.88 4.90 4.64
CA ASN A 119 -13.15 5.08 3.38
C ASN A 119 -12.48 6.45 3.36
N GLN A 120 -13.20 7.49 3.68
CA GLN A 120 -12.66 8.84 3.70
C GLN A 120 -11.53 8.95 4.71
N ASN A 121 -11.73 8.40 5.89
CA ASN A 121 -10.73 8.48 6.94
C ASN A 121 -9.43 7.78 6.52
N PHE A 122 -9.55 6.63 5.89
CA PHE A 122 -8.37 5.91 5.42
C PHE A 122 -7.62 6.71 4.37
N LEU A 123 -8.36 7.24 3.40
CA LEU A 123 -7.73 8.01 2.33
C LEU A 123 -7.05 9.27 2.88
N ARG A 124 -7.63 9.88 3.89
CA ARG A 124 -7.01 11.04 4.52
C ARG A 124 -5.75 10.67 5.27
N LEU A 125 -5.73 9.50 5.90
CA LEU A 125 -4.53 9.04 6.57
C LEU A 125 -3.41 8.84 5.55
N VAL A 126 -3.72 8.24 4.41
CA VAL A 126 -2.72 8.04 3.36
C VAL A 126 -2.25 9.40 2.85
N ALA A 127 -3.17 10.33 2.62
CA ALA A 127 -2.81 11.65 2.13
C ALA A 127 -1.89 12.37 3.12
N SER A 128 -2.15 12.20 4.38
CA SER A 128 -1.33 12.81 5.41
C SER A 128 0.07 12.20 5.40
N GLU A 129 0.18 10.91 5.19
CA GLU A 129 1.48 10.25 5.13
C GLU A 129 2.25 10.66 3.88
N LEU A 130 1.54 11.07 2.84
CA LEU A 130 2.17 11.52 1.61
C LEU A 130 2.40 13.05 1.61
N ASP A 131 2.12 13.68 2.71
CA ASP A 131 2.28 15.13 2.85
C ASP A 131 1.39 15.93 1.89
N LEU A 132 0.19 15.42 1.64
CA LEU A 132 -0.75 16.09 0.76
C LEU A 132 -1.80 16.88 1.55
N LEU A 133 -1.79 16.76 2.83
CA LEU A 133 -2.71 17.50 3.68
C LEU A 133 -1.97 18.52 4.51
#